data_fd33b4a63922914e750dbe5732e5ec92
#
_entry.id   fd33b4a63922914e750dbe5732e5ec92
#
_cell.length_a   1.000
_cell.length_b   1.000
_cell.length_c   1.000
_cell.angle_alpha   90.00
_cell.angle_beta   90.00
_cell.angle_gamma   90.00
#
_symmetry.space_group_name_H-M   'P 1'
#
loop_
_entity.id
_entity.type
_entity.pdbx_description
1 polymer ?
#
loop_
_entity_poly.entity_id
_entity_poly.type
_entity_poly.pdbx_seq_one_letter_code
_entity_poly.pdbx_strand_id
1 'polypeptide(L)'
;MEKYRILIKPSGSKELDSIPKTDLKRIIKCIQNLSGILRPSGCEKLSGEHRYRLRLGPYRIVYSIDDNSHEVLVVKVGHRCEVYG
;
A
#
# COMPACT_ATOMS: atom_id res chain seq x y z
N MET A 1 0.80 18.47 11.95
CA MET A 1 1.51 17.41 11.24
C MET A 1 1.01 17.30 9.81
N GLU A 2 1.93 17.33 8.88
CA GLU A 2 1.57 17.18 7.49
C GLU A 2 1.27 15.71 7.20
N LYS A 3 0.14 15.49 6.54
CA LYS A 3 -0.20 14.16 6.08
C LYS A 3 0.10 14.05 4.60
N TYR A 4 0.57 12.89 4.22
CA TYR A 4 0.84 12.63 2.82
C TYR A 4 -0.46 12.30 2.09
N ARG A 5 -0.52 12.70 0.82
CA ARG A 5 -1.67 12.38 -0.02
C ARG A 5 -1.58 10.92 -0.47
N ILE A 6 -2.69 10.21 -0.40
CA ILE A 6 -2.74 8.83 -0.86
C ILE A 6 -3.27 8.78 -2.28
N LEU A 7 -2.47 8.19 -3.15
CA LEU A 7 -2.84 7.95 -4.55
C LEU A 7 -2.78 6.44 -4.80
N ILE A 8 -3.66 5.95 -5.66
CA ILE A 8 -3.71 4.54 -6.01
C ILE A 8 -3.61 4.40 -7.52
N LYS A 9 -2.64 3.61 -7.98
CA LYS A 9 -2.51 3.34 -9.41
C LYS A 9 -3.74 2.60 -9.93
N PRO A 10 -4.10 2.79 -11.20
CA PRO A 10 -5.24 2.05 -11.78
C PRO A 10 -5.12 0.53 -11.60
N SER A 11 -3.92 -0.01 -11.72
CA SER A 11 -3.72 -1.45 -11.52
C SER A 11 -4.01 -1.85 -10.07
N GLY A 12 -3.60 -1.03 -9.10
CA GLY A 12 -3.89 -1.30 -7.70
C GLY A 12 -5.37 -1.17 -7.39
N SER A 13 -6.02 -0.16 -7.96
CA SER A 13 -7.45 0.04 -7.78
C SER A 13 -8.25 -1.15 -8.33
N LYS A 14 -7.83 -1.65 -9.49
CA LYS A 14 -8.48 -2.80 -10.11
C LYS A 14 -8.32 -4.05 -9.25
N GLU A 15 -7.17 -4.22 -8.63
CA GLU A 15 -6.92 -5.34 -7.73
C GLU A 15 -7.81 -5.27 -6.49
N LEU A 16 -8.05 -4.05 -5.99
CA LEU A 16 -8.94 -3.86 -4.84
C LEU A 16 -10.37 -4.33 -5.13
N ASP A 17 -10.82 -4.17 -6.35
CA ASP A 17 -12.18 -4.58 -6.74
C ASP A 17 -12.40 -6.09 -6.64
N SER A 18 -11.33 -6.87 -6.70
CA SER A 18 -11.42 -8.33 -6.61
C SER A 18 -11.34 -8.87 -5.19
N ILE A 19 -11.15 -7.98 -4.21
CA ILE A 19 -11.00 -8.39 -2.81
C ILE A 19 -12.36 -8.42 -2.10
N PRO A 20 -12.63 -9.47 -1.30
CA PRO A 20 -13.88 -9.53 -0.51
C PRO A 20 -14.05 -8.29 0.37
N LYS A 21 -15.29 -7.83 0.52
CA LYS A 21 -15.58 -6.59 1.24
C LYS A 21 -15.04 -6.54 2.66
N THR A 22 -15.06 -7.65 3.38
CA THR A 22 -14.54 -7.69 4.75
C THR A 22 -13.05 -7.41 4.81
N ASP A 23 -12.30 -8.01 3.88
CA ASP A 23 -10.86 -7.78 3.80
C ASP A 23 -10.56 -6.42 3.20
N LEU A 24 -11.39 -5.98 2.25
CA LEU A 24 -11.23 -4.69 1.59
C LEU A 24 -11.28 -3.55 2.61
N LYS A 25 -12.20 -3.60 3.57
CA LYS A 25 -12.30 -2.57 4.61
C LYS A 25 -11.00 -2.45 5.41
N ARG A 26 -10.42 -3.59 5.75
CA ARG A 26 -9.17 -3.61 6.51
C ARG A 26 -8.02 -3.04 5.70
N ILE A 27 -7.96 -3.39 4.42
CA ILE A 27 -6.93 -2.90 3.50
C ILE A 27 -7.05 -1.40 3.30
N ILE A 28 -8.26 -0.90 3.06
CA ILE A 28 -8.51 0.52 2.87
C ILE A 28 -8.09 1.31 4.11
N LYS A 29 -8.47 0.82 5.29
CA LYS A 29 -8.09 1.48 6.54
C LYS A 29 -6.57 1.53 6.70
N CYS A 30 -5.90 0.43 6.36
CA CYS A 30 -4.45 0.35 6.42
C CYS A 30 -3.80 1.36 5.46
N ILE A 31 -4.32 1.47 4.25
CA ILE A 31 -3.83 2.42 3.27
C ILE A 31 -4.02 3.85 3.77
N GLN A 32 -5.18 4.17 4.33
CA GLN A 32 -5.46 5.49 4.87
C GLN A 32 -4.49 5.86 5.99
N ASN A 33 -4.11 4.89 6.81
CA ASN A 33 -3.17 5.12 7.90
C ASN A 33 -1.77 5.45 7.40
N LEU A 34 -1.44 5.07 6.18
CA LEU A 34 -0.15 5.38 5.58
C LEU A 34 0.07 6.88 5.42
N SER A 35 -1.00 7.67 5.36
CA SER A 35 -0.87 9.12 5.24
C SER A 35 -0.17 9.74 6.44
N GLY A 36 -0.31 9.15 7.62
CA GLY A 36 0.32 9.63 8.84
C GLY A 36 1.49 8.79 9.29
N ILE A 37 1.44 7.48 9.01
CA ILE A 37 2.50 6.54 9.38
C ILE A 37 3.01 5.91 8.09
N LEU A 38 4.07 6.49 7.55
CA LEU A 38 4.59 6.10 6.23
C LEU A 38 5.26 4.73 6.23
N ARG A 39 5.86 4.35 7.35
CA ARG A 39 6.58 3.08 7.47
C ARG A 39 6.11 2.34 8.71
N PRO A 40 4.90 1.77 8.63
CA PRO A 40 4.34 1.08 9.80
C PRO A 40 5.09 -0.22 10.10
N SER A 41 4.85 -0.75 11.29
CA SER A 41 5.40 -2.03 11.71
C SER A 41 4.99 -3.12 10.70
N GLY A 42 5.92 -3.96 10.31
CA GLY A 42 5.68 -5.00 9.31
C GLY A 42 5.96 -4.57 7.87
N CYS A 43 6.40 -3.32 7.70
CA CYS A 43 6.76 -2.78 6.40
C CYS A 43 8.20 -3.16 6.07
N GLU A 44 8.45 -3.52 4.81
CA GLU A 44 9.78 -3.83 4.30
C GLU A 44 10.12 -2.92 3.13
N LYS A 45 11.32 -2.39 3.12
CA LYS A 45 11.79 -1.61 1.99
C LYS A 45 12.25 -2.56 0.88
N LEU A 46 11.74 -2.36 -0.32
CA LEU A 46 12.18 -3.12 -1.48
C LEU A 46 13.44 -2.49 -2.05
N SER A 47 14.38 -3.33 -2.49
CA SER A 47 15.68 -2.85 -2.96
C SER A 47 15.56 -2.03 -4.24
N GLY A 48 16.39 -1.00 -4.35
CA GLY A 48 16.58 -0.23 -5.57
C GLY A 48 15.62 0.93 -5.79
N GLU A 49 14.53 1.05 -5.04
CA GLU A 49 13.57 2.13 -5.23
C GLU A 49 12.97 2.57 -3.90
N HIS A 50 12.19 3.66 -3.95
CA HIS A 50 11.46 4.14 -2.78
C HIS A 50 10.15 3.40 -2.63
N ARG A 51 10.19 2.08 -2.78
CA ARG A 51 9.04 1.21 -2.65
C ARG A 51 9.10 0.41 -1.38
N TYR A 52 7.93 0.18 -0.83
CA TYR A 52 7.78 -0.57 0.41
C TYR A 52 6.68 -1.60 0.22
N ARG A 53 6.80 -2.71 0.95
CA ARG A 53 5.81 -3.76 0.96
C ARG A 53 5.29 -3.90 2.38
N LEU A 54 3.99 -3.78 2.56
CA LEU A 54 3.34 -3.92 3.85
C LEU A 54 2.52 -5.19 3.88
N ARG A 55 2.75 -5.99 4.91
CA ARG A 55 2.01 -7.22 5.10
C ARG A 55 0.74 -6.95 5.90
N LEU A 56 -0.40 -7.46 5.41
CA LEU A 56 -1.67 -7.35 6.09
C LEU A 56 -2.40 -8.69 5.96
N GLY A 57 -2.22 -9.59 6.95
CA GLY A 57 -2.76 -10.93 6.89
C GLY A 57 -2.21 -11.66 5.66
N PRO A 58 -3.09 -12.24 4.81
CA PRO A 58 -2.65 -12.91 3.60
C PRO A 58 -2.36 -11.96 2.45
N TYR A 59 -2.52 -10.66 2.67
CA TYR A 59 -2.38 -9.66 1.61
C TYR A 59 -1.07 -8.90 1.70
N ARG A 60 -0.65 -8.34 0.57
CA ARG A 60 0.52 -7.47 0.47
C ARG A 60 0.11 -6.18 -0.22
N ILE A 61 0.59 -5.08 0.33
CA ILE A 61 0.38 -3.76 -0.26
C ILE A 61 1.76 -3.23 -0.65
N VAL A 62 1.96 -2.97 -1.94
CA VAL A 62 3.20 -2.36 -2.42
C VAL A 62 2.91 -0.89 -2.71
N TYR A 63 3.69 -0.02 -2.11
CA TYR A 63 3.50 1.41 -2.27
C TYR A 63 4.85 2.11 -2.33
N SER A 64 4.85 3.32 -2.87
CA SER A 64 6.02 4.17 -2.90
C SER A 64 5.74 5.46 -2.15
N ILE A 65 6.82 6.08 -1.65
CA ILE A 65 6.72 7.33 -0.91
C ILE A 65 7.51 8.38 -1.66
N ASP A 66 6.86 9.51 -1.95
CA ASP A 66 7.53 10.66 -2.55
C ASP A 66 7.55 11.78 -1.52
N ASP A 67 8.71 11.99 -0.92
CA ASP A 67 8.88 13.00 0.12
C ASP A 67 8.86 14.42 -0.44
N ASN A 68 9.15 14.59 -1.72
CA ASN A 68 9.14 15.90 -2.34
C ASN A 68 7.71 16.42 -2.57
N SER A 69 6.83 15.56 -3.00
CA SER A 69 5.43 15.92 -3.26
C SER A 69 4.50 15.56 -2.10
N HIS A 70 5.02 14.92 -1.05
CA HIS A 70 4.24 14.43 0.08
C HIS A 70 3.11 13.51 -0.39
N GLU A 71 3.49 12.50 -1.18
CA GLU A 71 2.53 11.55 -1.72
C GLU A 71 2.92 10.12 -1.43
N VAL A 72 1.91 9.29 -1.18
CA VAL A 72 2.07 7.84 -1.10
C VAL A 72 1.30 7.26 -2.27
N LEU A 73 1.98 6.52 -3.13
CA LEU A 73 1.36 5.90 -4.29
C LEU A 73 1.26 4.40 -4.06
N VAL A 74 0.03 3.90 -3.97
CA VAL A 74 -0.21 2.46 -3.86
C VAL A 74 -0.09 1.87 -5.27
N VAL A 75 0.91 1.02 -5.44
CA VAL A 75 1.26 0.46 -6.75
C VAL A 75 0.55 -0.85 -7.00
N LYS A 76 0.44 -1.68 -5.97
CA LYS A 76 -0.11 -3.01 -6.11
C LYS A 76 -0.70 -3.48 -4.79
N VAL A 77 -1.82 -4.19 -4.86
CA VAL A 77 -2.45 -4.83 -3.72
C VAL A 77 -2.85 -6.22 -4.15
N GLY A 78 -2.53 -7.24 -3.37
CA GLY A 78 -2.92 -8.57 -3.75
C GLY A 78 -2.58 -9.60 -2.69
N HIS A 79 -3.02 -10.81 -2.96
CA HIS A 79 -2.68 -11.94 -2.11
C HIS A 79 -1.18 -12.20 -2.21
N ARG A 80 -0.57 -12.68 -1.12
CA ARG A 80 0.88 -12.87 -1.07
C ARG A 80 1.45 -13.65 -2.25
N CYS A 81 0.68 -14.59 -2.79
CA CYS A 81 1.12 -15.39 -3.91
C CYS A 81 1.17 -14.62 -5.23
N GLU A 82 0.42 -13.53 -5.33
CA GLU A 82 0.34 -12.71 -6.55
C GLU A 82 1.34 -11.57 -6.56
N VAL A 83 1.78 -11.16 -5.38
CA VAL A 83 2.66 -9.98 -5.23
C VAL A 83 4.13 -10.34 -5.32
N TYR A 84 4.45 -11.61 -5.20
CA TYR A 84 5.81 -12.09 -5.42
C TYR A 84 6.07 -12.15 -6.91
N GLY A 85 6.71 -11.15 -7.39
CA GLY A 85 7.08 -11.13 -8.78
C GLY A 85 8.56 -10.99 -8.92
#